data_98b8846bba32b513a85b4aea485e2483
#
_entry.id   98b8846bba32b513a85b4aea485e2483
#
_cell.length_a   1.000
_cell.length_b   1.000
_cell.length_c   1.000
_cell.angle_alpha   90.00
_cell.angle_beta   90.00
_cell.angle_gamma   90.00
#
_symmetry.space_group_name_H-M   'P 1'
#
loop_
_entity.id
_entity.type
_entity.pdbx_description
1 polymer ?
#
loop_
_entity_poly.entity_id
_entity_poly.type
_entity_poly.pdbx_seq_one_letter_code
_entity_poly.pdbx_strand_id
1 'polypeptide(L)'
;MKVAVITPTIGNPKLVDALASVDRQTYTDLTHYIFIDGKEYVKPVESMLEGASKVKTVVLEENVGKGWYGHRVFAACSFLVNADIICYLDEDNWFEDCHIEKLVKKIQDGYDWAYSLRKIYDKDGNFLCEDNCESLGKWPVYFNNEVHHIDTSSFAVKRDCAVRIGHAWYGQWGADRQFFSNLSKHFPKFDCTNAHTSCYRLDGNPNSVTKEFFDKGNEVMQERYGDNLPWKNPQRLHQIEIGPGIKLVQ
;
A
#
# COMPACT_ATOMS: atom_id res chain seq x y z
N MET A 1 12.74 -6.72 -14.00
CA MET A 1 12.39 -5.29 -13.77
C MET A 1 12.85 -4.93 -12.38
N LYS A 2 13.63 -3.87 -12.26
CA LYS A 2 14.08 -3.39 -10.95
C LYS A 2 12.93 -2.81 -10.15
N VAL A 3 12.79 -3.23 -8.90
CA VAL A 3 11.79 -2.69 -7.97
C VAL A 3 12.48 -1.87 -6.88
N ALA A 4 11.96 -0.69 -6.59
CA ALA A 4 12.29 0.06 -5.40
C ALA A 4 11.11 -0.01 -4.42
N VAL A 5 11.34 -0.54 -3.23
CA VAL A 5 10.43 -0.41 -2.10
C VAL A 5 10.85 0.81 -1.31
N ILE A 6 9.93 1.71 -1.03
CA ILE A 6 10.21 3.01 -0.39
C ILE A 6 9.58 3.01 1.00
N THR A 7 10.40 3.23 2.02
CA THR A 7 9.93 3.41 3.40
C THR A 7 10.50 4.69 3.99
N PRO A 8 9.70 5.73 4.19
CA PRO A 8 10.04 6.86 5.05
C PRO A 8 10.04 6.39 6.50
N THR A 9 11.00 6.85 7.29
CA THR A 9 11.09 6.48 8.71
C THR A 9 11.59 7.62 9.59
N ILE A 10 11.04 7.68 10.80
CA ILE A 10 11.53 8.49 11.91
C ILE A 10 12.06 7.62 13.07
N GLY A 11 12.41 6.37 12.75
CA GLY A 11 12.98 5.42 13.71
C GLY A 11 11.95 4.69 14.57
N ASN A 12 10.75 4.45 14.06
CA ASN A 12 9.78 3.58 14.71
C ASN A 12 10.36 2.16 14.87
N PRO A 13 10.37 1.56 16.07
CA PRO A 13 10.88 0.20 16.28
C PRO A 13 10.24 -0.88 15.40
N LYS A 14 9.03 -0.65 14.91
CA LYS A 14 8.32 -1.57 14.00
C LYS A 14 8.93 -1.64 12.60
N LEU A 15 9.86 -0.73 12.26
CA LEU A 15 10.63 -0.77 11.01
C LEU A 15 11.31 -2.13 10.79
N VAL A 16 11.66 -2.84 11.85
CA VAL A 16 12.26 -4.19 11.76
C VAL A 16 11.36 -5.19 11.05
N ASP A 17 10.03 -5.09 11.21
CA ASP A 17 9.06 -5.96 10.53
C ASP A 17 9.00 -5.63 9.03
N ALA A 18 8.99 -4.35 8.68
CA ALA A 18 9.06 -3.89 7.29
C ALA A 18 10.34 -4.39 6.60
N LEU A 19 11.50 -4.21 7.24
CA LEU A 19 12.81 -4.67 6.74
C LEU A 19 12.81 -6.18 6.49
N ALA A 20 12.43 -6.96 7.51
CA ALA A 20 12.39 -8.41 7.42
C ALA A 20 11.44 -8.90 6.32
N SER A 21 10.31 -8.23 6.12
CA SER A 21 9.34 -8.60 5.09
C SER A 21 9.86 -8.38 3.67
N VAL A 22 10.62 -7.31 3.45
CA VAL A 22 11.25 -7.02 2.15
C VAL A 22 12.41 -7.96 1.87
N ASP A 23 13.20 -8.34 2.88
CA ASP A 23 14.27 -9.31 2.73
C ASP A 23 13.75 -10.71 2.33
N ARG A 24 12.57 -11.10 2.84
CA ARG A 24 11.94 -12.40 2.54
C ARG A 24 11.19 -12.46 1.20
N GLN A 25 11.09 -11.34 0.46
CA GLN A 25 10.37 -11.35 -0.82
C GLN A 25 10.92 -12.38 -1.79
N THR A 26 10.01 -13.14 -2.42
CA THR A 26 10.34 -14.13 -3.46
C THR A 26 10.88 -13.47 -4.72
N TYR A 27 10.50 -12.22 -4.99
CA TYR A 27 11.07 -11.42 -6.06
C TYR A 27 12.41 -10.84 -5.65
N THR A 28 13.47 -11.12 -6.41
CA THR A 28 14.87 -10.87 -5.99
C THR A 28 15.48 -9.57 -6.55
N ASP A 29 15.01 -9.06 -7.72
CA ASP A 29 15.54 -7.83 -8.34
C ASP A 29 14.88 -6.59 -7.71
N LEU A 30 15.10 -6.43 -6.41
CA LEU A 30 14.55 -5.33 -5.63
C LEU A 30 15.60 -4.68 -4.72
N THR A 31 15.36 -3.41 -4.40
CA THR A 31 16.10 -2.64 -3.40
C THR A 31 15.12 -1.96 -2.45
N HIS A 32 15.33 -2.08 -1.16
CA HIS A 32 14.59 -1.37 -0.13
C HIS A 32 15.27 -0.03 0.17
N TYR A 33 14.64 1.06 -0.20
CA TYR A 33 15.13 2.42 0.08
C TYR A 33 14.51 2.91 1.39
N ILE A 34 15.33 3.06 2.40
CA ILE A 34 14.96 3.63 3.70
C ILE A 34 15.29 5.13 3.67
N PHE A 35 14.26 5.95 3.66
CA PHE A 35 14.39 7.39 3.75
C PHE A 35 14.29 7.79 5.22
N ILE A 36 15.45 8.08 5.81
CA ILE A 36 15.54 8.56 7.20
C ILE A 36 15.18 10.04 7.19
N ASP A 37 13.98 10.34 7.67
CA ASP A 37 13.37 11.66 7.58
C ASP A 37 13.78 12.55 8.77
N GLY A 38 15.03 12.96 8.75
CA GLY A 38 15.70 13.79 9.76
C GLY A 38 16.97 13.11 10.27
N LYS A 39 18.07 13.85 10.28
CA LYS A 39 19.38 13.35 10.74
C LYS A 39 19.41 12.87 12.20
N GLU A 40 18.51 13.38 13.02
CA GLU A 40 18.34 12.98 14.41
C GLU A 40 17.92 11.51 14.57
N TYR A 41 17.31 10.93 13.53
CA TYR A 41 16.84 9.53 13.52
C TYR A 41 17.86 8.54 12.95
N VAL A 42 19.03 9.00 12.49
CA VAL A 42 20.05 8.11 11.87
C VAL A 42 20.48 7.03 12.82
N LYS A 43 20.89 7.37 14.05
CA LYS A 43 21.42 6.39 15.02
C LYS A 43 20.41 5.28 15.37
N PRO A 44 19.15 5.59 15.75
CA PRO A 44 18.18 4.54 16.02
C PRO A 44 17.86 3.69 14.78
N VAL A 45 17.81 4.28 13.59
CA VAL A 45 17.55 3.53 12.35
C VAL A 45 18.72 2.62 12.00
N GLU A 46 19.98 3.10 12.05
CA GLU A 46 21.16 2.29 11.74
C GLU A 46 21.21 0.99 12.56
N SER A 47 20.84 1.05 13.85
CA SER A 47 20.80 -0.15 14.71
C SER A 47 19.73 -1.16 14.26
N MET A 48 18.66 -0.73 13.59
CA MET A 48 17.61 -1.60 13.07
C MET A 48 17.99 -2.21 11.71
N LEU A 49 18.92 -1.60 10.98
CA LEU A 49 19.36 -2.07 9.66
C LEU A 49 20.36 -3.23 9.74
N GLU A 50 20.85 -3.59 10.94
CA GLU A 50 21.78 -4.69 11.11
C GLU A 50 21.17 -6.00 10.57
N GLY A 51 21.87 -6.63 9.61
CA GLY A 51 21.43 -7.87 8.95
C GLY A 51 20.50 -7.69 7.74
N ALA A 52 19.99 -6.50 7.48
CA ALA A 52 19.20 -6.24 6.29
C ALA A 52 20.08 -6.17 5.04
N SER A 53 19.78 -7.03 4.03
CA SER A 53 20.71 -7.26 2.91
C SER A 53 20.39 -6.43 1.65
N LYS A 54 19.13 -5.97 1.48
CA LYS A 54 18.65 -5.30 0.27
C LYS A 54 18.48 -3.79 0.44
N VAL A 55 19.02 -3.22 1.50
CA VAL A 55 18.75 -1.84 1.94
C VAL A 55 19.70 -0.84 1.29
N LYS A 56 19.16 0.32 0.93
CA LYS A 56 19.88 1.57 0.70
C LYS A 56 19.24 2.69 1.51
N THR A 57 20.07 3.47 2.18
CA THR A 57 19.60 4.60 3.01
C THR A 57 19.72 5.93 2.27
N VAL A 58 18.73 6.78 2.47
CA VAL A 58 18.76 8.19 2.08
C VAL A 58 18.45 9.00 3.34
N VAL A 59 19.37 9.86 3.76
CA VAL A 59 19.20 10.68 4.95
C VAL A 59 18.78 12.09 4.53
N LEU A 60 17.67 12.57 5.05
CA LEU A 60 17.25 13.95 4.93
C LEU A 60 17.81 14.76 6.09
N GLU A 61 18.31 15.96 5.81
CA GLU A 61 18.92 16.82 6.82
C GLU A 61 17.92 17.21 7.91
N GLU A 62 16.67 17.46 7.52
CA GLU A 62 15.57 17.84 8.41
C GLU A 62 14.36 16.92 8.20
N ASN A 63 13.53 16.79 9.26
CA ASN A 63 12.26 16.07 9.16
C ASN A 63 11.25 16.87 8.32
N VAL A 64 11.03 16.43 7.10
CA VAL A 64 10.09 17.05 6.15
C VAL A 64 8.68 16.46 6.25
N GLY A 65 8.56 15.24 6.80
CA GLY A 65 7.29 14.51 6.90
C GLY A 65 6.48 14.81 8.16
N LYS A 66 6.96 15.65 9.07
CA LYS A 66 6.27 16.00 10.32
C LYS A 66 4.85 16.50 10.07
N GLY A 67 3.85 15.75 10.58
CA GLY A 67 2.43 16.05 10.35
C GLY A 67 1.93 15.73 8.93
N TRP A 68 2.73 15.02 8.12
CA TRP A 68 2.42 14.64 6.74
C TRP A 68 2.57 13.14 6.49
N TYR A 69 2.68 12.32 7.50
CA TYR A 69 2.69 10.85 7.41
C TYR A 69 3.70 10.28 6.39
N GLY A 70 4.88 10.91 6.23
CA GLY A 70 5.86 10.50 5.22
C GLY A 70 5.50 10.81 3.77
N HIS A 71 4.31 11.37 3.49
CA HIS A 71 3.81 11.62 2.14
C HIS A 71 4.71 12.51 1.29
N ARG A 72 5.44 13.47 1.90
CA ARG A 72 6.40 14.30 1.15
C ARG A 72 7.57 13.49 0.60
N VAL A 73 7.99 12.47 1.33
CA VAL A 73 9.01 11.52 0.85
C VAL A 73 8.44 10.69 -0.29
N PHE A 74 7.23 10.14 -0.14
CA PHE A 74 6.55 9.41 -1.21
C PHE A 74 6.35 10.27 -2.46
N ALA A 75 6.04 11.55 -2.31
CA ALA A 75 5.93 12.49 -3.44
C ALA A 75 7.24 12.63 -4.23
N ALA A 76 8.39 12.64 -3.55
CA ALA A 76 9.70 12.91 -4.15
C ALA A 76 10.46 11.64 -4.56
N CYS A 77 10.19 10.48 -3.95
CA CYS A 77 11.03 9.30 -4.05
C CYS A 77 11.25 8.81 -5.48
N SER A 78 10.24 8.91 -6.35
CA SER A 78 10.33 8.45 -7.74
C SER A 78 11.39 9.18 -8.58
N PHE A 79 11.77 10.39 -8.19
CA PHE A 79 12.86 11.16 -8.79
C PHE A 79 14.23 10.76 -8.25
N LEU A 80 14.29 10.18 -7.06
CA LEU A 80 15.52 9.92 -6.31
C LEU A 80 16.04 8.49 -6.48
N VAL A 81 15.22 7.57 -6.99
CA VAL A 81 15.58 6.16 -7.11
C VAL A 81 15.65 5.71 -8.57
N ASN A 82 16.57 4.79 -8.86
CA ASN A 82 16.72 4.19 -10.18
C ASN A 82 16.11 2.78 -10.18
N ALA A 83 14.83 2.70 -10.52
CA ALA A 83 14.06 1.47 -10.62
C ALA A 83 13.03 1.58 -11.75
N ASP A 84 12.46 0.45 -12.16
CA ASP A 84 11.36 0.40 -13.15
C ASP A 84 10.01 0.55 -12.46
N ILE A 85 9.91 0.06 -11.23
CA ILE A 85 8.68 -0.01 -10.43
C ILE A 85 8.96 0.59 -9.04
N ILE A 86 8.01 1.38 -8.55
CA ILE A 86 7.99 1.93 -7.19
C ILE A 86 6.89 1.23 -6.40
N CYS A 87 7.24 0.67 -5.25
CA CYS A 87 6.31 0.19 -4.23
C CYS A 87 6.48 1.06 -2.98
N TYR A 88 5.39 1.33 -2.30
CA TYR A 88 5.39 2.13 -1.06
C TYR A 88 5.16 1.20 0.13
N LEU A 89 5.82 1.47 1.24
CA LEU A 89 5.67 0.71 2.47
C LEU A 89 5.83 1.64 3.67
N ASP A 90 4.80 1.73 4.50
CA ASP A 90 4.89 2.45 5.77
C ASP A 90 5.80 1.71 6.76
N GLU A 91 6.49 2.43 7.64
CA GLU A 91 7.50 1.87 8.54
C GLU A 91 6.95 0.88 9.58
N ASP A 92 5.64 0.84 9.78
CA ASP A 92 4.95 -0.01 10.77
C ASP A 92 4.12 -1.13 10.14
N ASN A 93 4.09 -1.20 8.80
CA ASN A 93 3.45 -2.23 8.01
C ASN A 93 4.48 -3.22 7.45
N TRP A 94 4.01 -4.30 6.82
CA TRP A 94 4.89 -5.30 6.19
C TRP A 94 4.19 -6.01 5.03
N PHE A 95 4.93 -6.85 4.32
CA PHE A 95 4.46 -7.63 3.18
C PHE A 95 4.48 -9.13 3.44
N GLU A 96 3.52 -9.86 2.84
CA GLU A 96 3.66 -11.30 2.62
C GLU A 96 4.77 -11.58 1.62
N ASP A 97 5.43 -12.73 1.72
CA ASP A 97 6.64 -13.06 0.96
C ASP A 97 6.46 -12.97 -0.57
N CYS A 98 5.24 -13.20 -1.08
CA CYS A 98 4.91 -13.16 -2.51
C CYS A 98 4.32 -11.82 -3.01
N HIS A 99 4.32 -10.78 -2.18
CA HIS A 99 3.66 -9.50 -2.47
C HIS A 99 4.22 -8.83 -3.73
N ILE A 100 5.52 -8.60 -3.76
CA ILE A 100 6.20 -7.93 -4.88
C ILE A 100 6.10 -8.75 -6.17
N GLU A 101 6.28 -10.07 -6.09
CA GLU A 101 6.16 -10.96 -7.25
C GLU A 101 4.79 -10.86 -7.93
N LYS A 102 3.71 -10.90 -7.13
CA LYS A 102 2.34 -10.79 -7.66
C LYS A 102 2.08 -9.44 -8.32
N LEU A 103 2.57 -8.35 -7.74
CA LEU A 103 2.43 -7.02 -8.30
C LEU A 103 3.24 -6.83 -9.57
N VAL A 104 4.50 -7.28 -9.58
CA VAL A 104 5.37 -7.23 -10.77
C VAL A 104 4.78 -8.01 -11.92
N LYS A 105 4.18 -9.18 -11.65
CA LYS A 105 3.51 -9.96 -12.68
C LYS A 105 2.40 -9.16 -13.38
N LYS A 106 1.57 -8.43 -12.66
CA LYS A 106 0.55 -7.56 -13.26
C LYS A 106 1.16 -6.50 -14.18
N ILE A 107 2.26 -5.88 -13.77
CA ILE A 107 2.95 -4.89 -14.58
C ILE A 107 3.58 -5.53 -15.83
N GLN A 108 4.12 -6.73 -15.73
CA GLN A 108 4.61 -7.52 -16.86
C GLN A 108 3.48 -7.92 -17.83
N ASP A 109 2.28 -8.17 -17.32
CA ASP A 109 1.08 -8.44 -18.12
C ASP A 109 0.57 -7.16 -18.86
N GLY A 110 1.28 -6.03 -18.69
CA GLY A 110 1.11 -4.81 -19.47
C GLY A 110 0.36 -3.70 -18.76
N TYR A 111 0.02 -3.83 -17.48
CA TYR A 111 -0.58 -2.75 -16.68
C TYR A 111 0.45 -1.66 -16.33
N ASP A 112 0.00 -0.45 -16.11
CA ASP A 112 0.86 0.68 -15.75
C ASP A 112 1.12 0.73 -14.25
N TRP A 113 0.18 0.22 -13.47
CA TRP A 113 0.30 0.01 -12.05
C TRP A 113 -0.62 -1.11 -11.59
N ALA A 114 -0.35 -1.63 -10.41
CA ALA A 114 -1.12 -2.70 -9.80
C ALA A 114 -1.21 -2.47 -8.30
N TYR A 115 -2.16 -3.18 -7.66
CA TYR A 115 -2.29 -3.16 -6.22
C TYR A 115 -2.70 -4.52 -5.66
N SER A 116 -2.42 -4.71 -4.38
CA SER A 116 -2.89 -5.84 -3.60
C SER A 116 -4.05 -5.43 -2.69
N LEU A 117 -4.76 -6.42 -2.17
CA LEU A 117 -5.61 -6.25 -0.99
C LEU A 117 -4.76 -6.38 0.27
N ARG A 118 -5.31 -6.01 1.43
CA ARG A 118 -4.58 -6.01 2.70
C ARG A 118 -5.19 -6.94 3.74
N LYS A 119 -4.33 -7.42 4.64
CA LYS A 119 -4.68 -8.08 5.89
C LYS A 119 -4.56 -7.10 7.03
N ILE A 120 -5.40 -7.24 8.03
CA ILE A 120 -5.44 -6.39 9.21
C ILE A 120 -4.86 -7.14 10.40
N TYR A 121 -4.00 -6.46 11.14
CA TYR A 121 -3.31 -6.96 12.32
C TYR A 121 -3.47 -6.00 13.48
N ASP A 122 -3.38 -6.50 14.71
CA ASP A 122 -3.35 -5.64 15.90
C ASP A 122 -1.98 -4.98 16.07
N LYS A 123 -1.85 -4.13 17.11
CA LYS A 123 -0.61 -3.43 17.47
C LYS A 123 0.58 -4.37 17.75
N ASP A 124 0.30 -5.61 18.15
CA ASP A 124 1.30 -6.62 18.52
C ASP A 124 1.63 -7.56 17.34
N GLY A 125 0.96 -7.39 16.18
CA GLY A 125 1.19 -8.18 14.98
C GLY A 125 0.38 -9.48 14.91
N ASN A 126 -0.67 -9.62 15.72
CA ASN A 126 -1.59 -10.76 15.62
C ASN A 126 -2.62 -10.49 14.51
N PHE A 127 -2.83 -11.48 13.65
CA PHE A 127 -3.82 -11.39 12.58
C PHE A 127 -5.23 -11.21 13.13
N LEU A 128 -5.96 -10.23 12.57
CA LEU A 128 -7.36 -9.96 12.93
C LEU A 128 -8.32 -10.42 11.82
N CYS A 129 -8.16 -9.93 10.60
CA CYS A 129 -9.03 -10.27 9.46
C CYS A 129 -8.40 -9.87 8.12
N GLU A 130 -9.00 -10.33 7.04
CA GLU A 130 -8.82 -9.72 5.70
C GLU A 130 -9.66 -8.44 5.62
N ASP A 131 -9.13 -7.40 4.98
CA ASP A 131 -9.91 -6.21 4.63
C ASP A 131 -10.75 -6.50 3.39
N ASN A 132 -12.01 -6.75 3.60
CA ASN A 132 -12.98 -6.98 2.54
C ASN A 132 -13.97 -5.79 2.39
N CYS A 133 -13.70 -4.63 2.98
CA CYS A 133 -14.67 -3.55 3.05
C CYS A 133 -14.14 -2.14 2.77
N GLU A 134 -12.82 -1.92 2.76
CA GLU A 134 -12.29 -0.56 2.65
C GLU A 134 -11.24 -0.39 1.54
N SER A 135 -10.05 -0.97 1.67
CA SER A 135 -8.94 -0.80 0.69
C SER A 135 -9.11 -1.74 -0.50
N LEU A 136 -10.14 -1.54 -1.30
CA LEU A 136 -10.57 -2.43 -2.37
C LEU A 136 -10.30 -1.90 -3.79
N GLY A 137 -9.91 -0.63 -3.92
CA GLY A 137 -9.57 0.00 -5.19
C GLY A 137 -10.71 -0.03 -6.20
N LYS A 138 -10.56 -0.79 -7.29
CA LYS A 138 -11.59 -0.89 -8.34
C LYS A 138 -12.82 -1.68 -7.91
N TRP A 139 -12.71 -2.49 -6.85
CA TRP A 139 -13.82 -3.29 -6.37
C TRP A 139 -14.84 -2.43 -5.63
N PRO A 140 -16.11 -2.81 -5.66
CA PRO A 140 -17.14 -2.02 -4.98
C PRO A 140 -16.91 -2.00 -3.47
N VAL A 141 -16.98 -0.81 -2.89
CA VAL A 141 -16.96 -0.56 -1.45
C VAL A 141 -18.39 -0.36 -0.98
N TYR A 142 -18.82 -1.05 0.06
CA TYR A 142 -20.20 -0.97 0.53
C TYR A 142 -20.33 -0.43 1.94
N PHE A 143 -19.23 -0.40 2.66
CA PHE A 143 -19.23 0.17 3.98
C PHE A 143 -19.08 1.69 3.86
N ASN A 144 -20.11 2.45 4.28
CA ASN A 144 -20.24 3.90 4.24
C ASN A 144 -20.33 4.56 2.85
N ASN A 145 -20.45 3.85 1.75
CA ASN A 145 -20.51 4.41 0.39
C ASN A 145 -19.42 5.44 0.07
N GLU A 146 -18.24 5.27 0.67
CA GLU A 146 -17.17 6.24 0.59
C GLU A 146 -16.31 6.09 -0.67
N VAL A 147 -15.45 7.07 -0.86
CA VAL A 147 -14.52 7.16 -1.99
C VAL A 147 -13.63 5.92 -2.03
N HIS A 148 -13.59 5.28 -3.19
CA HIS A 148 -12.65 4.19 -3.44
C HIS A 148 -11.22 4.63 -3.14
N HIS A 149 -10.46 3.78 -2.46
CA HIS A 149 -9.06 4.01 -2.21
C HIS A 149 -8.29 2.69 -2.13
N ILE A 150 -6.98 2.83 -2.07
CA ILE A 150 -6.03 1.76 -1.83
C ILE A 150 -5.08 2.26 -0.76
N ASP A 151 -4.79 1.41 0.21
CA ASP A 151 -3.80 1.66 1.24
C ASP A 151 -2.41 1.92 0.64
N THR A 152 -1.65 2.82 1.25
CA THR A 152 -0.29 3.22 0.82
C THR A 152 0.59 2.01 0.53
N SER A 153 0.62 1.03 1.42
CA SER A 153 1.49 -0.14 1.33
C SER A 153 1.02 -1.20 0.32
N SER A 154 -0.03 -0.91 -0.45
CA SER A 154 -0.58 -1.87 -1.43
C SER A 154 -0.20 -1.57 -2.88
N PHE A 155 0.40 -0.42 -3.19
CA PHE A 155 0.69 0.00 -4.57
C PHE A 155 2.00 -0.54 -5.12
N ALA A 156 1.99 -0.87 -6.43
CA ALA A 156 3.17 -0.95 -7.29
C ALA A 156 2.91 -0.17 -8.56
N VAL A 157 3.75 0.81 -8.85
CA VAL A 157 3.55 1.79 -9.93
C VAL A 157 4.79 1.84 -10.82
N LYS A 158 4.64 1.79 -12.16
CA LYS A 158 5.74 2.10 -13.05
C LYS A 158 6.33 3.45 -12.68
N ARG A 159 7.66 3.53 -12.61
CA ARG A 159 8.35 4.76 -12.17
C ARG A 159 7.91 5.98 -12.98
N ASP A 160 7.76 5.86 -14.31
CA ASP A 160 7.36 6.98 -15.16
C ASP A 160 5.96 7.50 -14.82
N CYS A 161 5.04 6.62 -14.40
CA CYS A 161 3.74 7.02 -13.88
C CYS A 161 3.88 7.73 -12.53
N ALA A 162 4.66 7.16 -11.61
CA ALA A 162 4.90 7.74 -10.29
C ALA A 162 5.54 9.14 -10.36
N VAL A 163 6.50 9.34 -11.27
CA VAL A 163 7.13 10.66 -11.54
C VAL A 163 6.09 11.70 -11.96
N ARG A 164 5.15 11.32 -12.84
CA ARG A 164 4.14 12.27 -13.37
C ARG A 164 3.12 12.72 -12.35
N ILE A 165 2.82 11.88 -11.36
CA ILE A 165 1.78 12.16 -10.38
C ILE A 165 2.28 12.19 -8.93
N GLY A 166 3.59 12.21 -8.71
CA GLY A 166 4.17 12.25 -7.37
C GLY A 166 3.57 13.35 -6.47
N HIS A 167 3.23 14.49 -7.07
CA HIS A 167 2.55 15.59 -6.39
C HIS A 167 1.21 15.20 -5.74
N ALA A 168 0.55 14.13 -6.20
CA ALA A 168 -0.71 13.65 -5.61
C ALA A 168 -0.54 13.08 -4.19
N TRP A 169 0.70 12.74 -3.80
CA TRP A 169 1.04 12.43 -2.42
C TRP A 169 1.14 13.68 -1.52
N TYR A 170 1.16 14.88 -2.11
CA TYR A 170 1.31 16.11 -1.33
C TYR A 170 0.01 16.48 -0.63
N GLY A 171 -0.26 15.78 0.47
CA GLY A 171 -1.44 15.94 1.31
C GLY A 171 -1.17 15.43 2.72
N GLN A 172 -2.06 15.78 3.63
CA GLN A 172 -2.09 15.23 4.99
C GLN A 172 -2.83 13.89 5.01
N TRP A 173 -3.59 13.61 6.05
CA TRP A 173 -4.41 12.40 6.14
C TRP A 173 -5.28 12.22 4.88
N GLY A 174 -5.30 10.99 4.36
CA GLY A 174 -6.05 10.66 3.13
C GLY A 174 -5.32 10.98 1.82
N ALA A 175 -4.00 11.24 1.83
CA ALA A 175 -3.22 11.44 0.60
C ALA A 175 -3.20 10.19 -0.29
N ASP A 176 -3.30 9.00 0.26
CA ASP A 176 -3.48 7.74 -0.45
C ASP A 176 -4.74 7.74 -1.32
N ARG A 177 -5.85 8.32 -0.84
CA ARG A 177 -7.10 8.51 -1.60
C ARG A 177 -6.90 9.45 -2.79
N GLN A 178 -6.17 10.55 -2.57
CA GLN A 178 -5.83 11.49 -3.64
C GLN A 178 -4.90 10.84 -4.66
N PHE A 179 -3.90 10.10 -4.20
CA PHE A 179 -2.97 9.38 -5.06
C PHE A 179 -3.71 8.36 -5.93
N PHE A 180 -4.56 7.51 -5.32
CA PHE A 180 -5.36 6.54 -6.05
C PHE A 180 -6.26 7.21 -7.10
N SER A 181 -6.97 8.28 -6.75
CA SER A 181 -7.85 9.01 -7.66
C SER A 181 -7.10 9.60 -8.85
N ASN A 182 -5.93 10.21 -8.59
CA ASN A 182 -5.09 10.77 -9.67
C ASN A 182 -4.49 9.66 -10.53
N LEU A 183 -3.99 8.59 -9.90
CA LEU A 183 -3.36 7.48 -10.60
C LEU A 183 -4.35 6.78 -11.53
N SER A 184 -5.53 6.43 -11.04
CA SER A 184 -6.58 5.77 -11.84
C SER A 184 -7.12 6.66 -12.96
N LYS A 185 -7.21 7.96 -12.74
CA LYS A 185 -7.64 8.92 -13.76
C LYS A 185 -6.63 9.09 -14.91
N HIS A 186 -5.34 9.21 -14.58
CA HIS A 186 -4.30 9.50 -15.58
C HIS A 186 -3.72 8.22 -16.20
N PHE A 187 -3.78 7.10 -15.50
CA PHE A 187 -3.27 5.79 -15.90
C PHE A 187 -4.35 4.72 -15.68
N PRO A 188 -5.39 4.68 -16.51
CA PRO A 188 -6.55 3.80 -16.31
C PRO A 188 -6.24 2.31 -16.53
N LYS A 189 -5.05 1.99 -17.06
CA LYS A 189 -4.62 0.61 -17.31
C LYS A 189 -3.98 0.01 -16.07
N PHE A 190 -4.80 -0.47 -15.14
CA PHE A 190 -4.35 -1.06 -13.88
C PHE A 190 -5.15 -2.30 -13.49
N ASP A 191 -4.62 -3.09 -12.56
CA ASP A 191 -5.32 -4.27 -12.06
C ASP A 191 -5.00 -4.57 -10.58
N CYS A 192 -5.88 -5.35 -9.97
CA CYS A 192 -5.72 -5.92 -8.63
C CYS A 192 -5.05 -7.30 -8.72
N THR A 193 -4.17 -7.62 -7.77
CA THR A 193 -3.64 -8.99 -7.63
C THR A 193 -4.68 -9.99 -7.15
N ASN A 194 -5.81 -9.52 -6.61
CA ASN A 194 -6.86 -10.30 -5.96
C ASN A 194 -6.37 -11.10 -4.74
N ALA A 195 -5.25 -10.73 -4.18
CA ALA A 195 -4.63 -11.39 -3.04
C ALA A 195 -4.35 -10.39 -1.92
N HIS A 196 -4.64 -10.78 -0.69
CA HIS A 196 -4.36 -10.02 0.52
C HIS A 196 -2.90 -10.24 0.91
N THR A 197 -2.00 -9.37 0.45
CA THR A 197 -0.56 -9.52 0.64
C THR A 197 0.14 -8.30 1.21
N SER A 198 -0.54 -7.17 1.35
CA SER A 198 -0.14 -6.06 2.21
C SER A 198 -0.65 -6.34 3.63
N CYS A 199 0.14 -6.08 4.65
CA CYS A 199 -0.17 -6.33 6.05
C CYS A 199 -0.20 -5.00 6.78
N TYR A 200 -1.38 -4.59 7.21
CA TYR A 200 -1.66 -3.30 7.85
C TYR A 200 -1.82 -3.49 9.35
N ARG A 201 -1.07 -2.72 10.13
CA ARG A 201 -1.10 -2.74 11.58
C ARG A 201 -2.03 -1.66 12.12
N LEU A 202 -2.96 -2.04 12.98
CA LEU A 202 -3.74 -1.10 13.77
C LEU A 202 -2.89 -0.64 14.97
N ASP A 203 -2.45 0.61 14.93
CA ASP A 203 -1.57 1.20 15.95
C ASP A 203 -2.31 1.77 17.16
N GLY A 204 -3.66 1.80 17.09
CA GLY A 204 -4.49 2.41 18.12
C GLY A 204 -4.54 3.93 18.06
N ASN A 205 -4.02 4.55 16.97
CA ASN A 205 -4.15 5.98 16.74
C ASN A 205 -5.64 6.35 16.65
N PRO A 206 -6.13 7.35 17.42
CA PRO A 206 -7.55 7.73 17.41
C PRO A 206 -8.07 8.21 16.05
N ASN A 207 -7.18 8.56 15.11
CA ASN A 207 -7.54 8.94 13.75
C ASN A 207 -7.48 7.79 12.75
N SER A 208 -7.07 6.59 13.17
CA SER A 208 -7.01 5.38 12.35
C SER A 208 -8.31 4.57 12.47
N VAL A 209 -8.55 3.70 11.50
CA VAL A 209 -9.63 2.72 11.54
C VAL A 209 -9.42 1.73 12.70
N THR A 210 -10.52 1.20 13.22
CA THR A 210 -10.49 0.26 14.37
C THR A 210 -10.84 -1.16 13.93
N LYS A 211 -10.61 -2.13 14.82
CA LYS A 211 -11.07 -3.52 14.58
C LYS A 211 -12.57 -3.59 14.32
N GLU A 212 -13.36 -2.87 15.13
CA GLU A 212 -14.84 -2.85 15.03
C GLU A 212 -15.30 -2.30 13.68
N PHE A 213 -14.55 -1.36 13.07
CA PHE A 213 -14.82 -0.88 11.72
C PHE A 213 -14.73 -2.03 10.70
N PHE A 214 -13.66 -2.82 10.76
CA PHE A 214 -13.46 -3.94 9.84
C PHE A 214 -14.43 -5.09 10.10
N ASP A 215 -14.72 -5.41 11.37
CA ASP A 215 -15.70 -6.44 11.72
C ASP A 215 -17.06 -6.12 11.08
N LYS A 216 -17.55 -4.91 11.31
CA LYS A 216 -18.82 -4.44 10.77
C LYS A 216 -18.82 -4.34 9.24
N GLY A 217 -17.74 -3.80 8.65
CA GLY A 217 -17.63 -3.69 7.20
C GLY A 217 -17.57 -5.06 6.51
N ASN A 218 -16.80 -5.99 7.06
CA ASN A 218 -16.72 -7.36 6.55
C ASN A 218 -18.05 -8.11 6.69
N GLU A 219 -18.82 -7.90 7.78
CA GLU A 219 -20.16 -8.45 7.96
C GLU A 219 -21.10 -7.99 6.85
N VAL A 220 -21.14 -6.69 6.56
CA VAL A 220 -21.92 -6.12 5.44
C VAL A 220 -21.53 -6.74 4.09
N MET A 221 -20.24 -6.92 3.86
CA MET A 221 -19.75 -7.54 2.62
C MET A 221 -20.11 -9.02 2.54
N GLN A 222 -20.06 -9.74 3.67
CA GLN A 222 -20.47 -11.14 3.76
C GLN A 222 -21.99 -11.30 3.54
N GLU A 223 -22.81 -10.43 4.11
CA GLU A 223 -24.26 -10.42 3.87
C GLU A 223 -24.59 -10.19 2.39
N ARG A 224 -23.84 -9.31 1.72
CA ARG A 224 -24.10 -8.93 0.34
C ARG A 224 -23.62 -9.95 -0.70
N TYR A 225 -22.46 -10.54 -0.50
CA TYR A 225 -21.81 -11.42 -1.48
C TYR A 225 -21.70 -12.87 -1.04
N GLY A 226 -21.86 -13.17 0.24
CA GLY A 226 -21.55 -14.49 0.77
C GLY A 226 -20.11 -14.88 0.45
N ASP A 227 -19.92 -16.09 -0.08
CA ASP A 227 -18.62 -16.60 -0.50
C ASP A 227 -18.16 -16.06 -1.88
N ASN A 228 -18.98 -15.23 -2.55
CA ASN A 228 -18.74 -14.72 -3.89
C ASN A 228 -18.18 -13.29 -3.89
N LEU A 229 -17.24 -12.99 -3.00
CA LEU A 229 -16.55 -11.70 -3.02
C LEU A 229 -15.96 -11.40 -4.42
N PRO A 230 -16.11 -10.17 -4.94
CA PRO A 230 -15.75 -9.81 -6.33
C PRO A 230 -14.33 -10.22 -6.75
N TRP A 231 -13.35 -10.05 -5.88
CA TRP A 231 -11.95 -10.43 -6.15
C TRP A 231 -11.68 -11.93 -6.09
N LYS A 232 -12.53 -12.71 -5.42
CA LYS A 232 -12.42 -14.19 -5.41
C LYS A 232 -12.98 -14.83 -6.68
N ASN A 233 -13.99 -14.18 -7.30
CA ASN A 233 -14.65 -14.67 -8.51
C ASN A 233 -14.82 -13.56 -9.56
N PRO A 234 -13.75 -12.96 -10.11
CA PRO A 234 -13.83 -11.79 -10.98
C PRO A 234 -14.64 -12.04 -12.28
N GLN A 235 -14.77 -13.28 -12.74
CA GLN A 235 -15.56 -13.62 -13.93
C GLN A 235 -17.08 -13.56 -13.70
N ARG A 236 -17.55 -13.56 -12.46
CA ARG A 236 -18.98 -13.48 -12.11
C ARG A 236 -19.51 -12.04 -11.99
N LEU A 237 -18.66 -11.04 -12.04
CA LEU A 237 -19.08 -9.63 -11.93
C LEU A 237 -20.09 -9.19 -12.98
N HIS A 238 -20.11 -9.84 -14.16
CA HIS A 238 -21.10 -9.58 -15.21
C HIS A 238 -22.52 -10.10 -14.90
N GLN A 239 -22.68 -10.82 -13.79
CA GLN A 239 -23.97 -11.44 -13.41
C GLN A 239 -24.59 -10.84 -12.14
N ILE A 240 -23.85 -9.96 -11.43
CA ILE A 240 -24.38 -9.29 -10.25
C ILE A 240 -25.07 -8.03 -10.74
N GLU A 241 -26.42 -8.02 -10.70
CA GLU A 241 -27.20 -6.79 -10.88
C GLU A 241 -26.78 -5.78 -9.81
N ILE A 242 -26.08 -4.77 -10.26
CA ILE A 242 -25.66 -3.65 -9.41
C ILE A 242 -26.92 -2.88 -9.09
N GLY A 243 -27.27 -2.83 -7.80
CA GLY A 243 -28.43 -2.04 -7.34
C GLY A 243 -28.33 -0.60 -7.82
N PRO A 244 -29.46 0.11 -7.95
CA PRO A 244 -29.48 1.45 -8.53
C PRO A 244 -28.60 2.41 -7.73
N GLY A 245 -27.54 2.93 -8.33
CA GLY A 245 -26.66 3.97 -7.79
C GLY A 245 -25.15 3.74 -7.89
N ILE A 246 -24.68 2.56 -8.30
CA ILE A 246 -23.24 2.29 -8.40
C ILE A 246 -22.83 2.24 -9.86
N LYS A 247 -22.05 3.23 -10.31
CA LYS A 247 -21.37 3.18 -11.61
C LYS A 247 -20.02 2.50 -11.40
N LEU A 248 -19.84 1.30 -11.99
CA LEU A 248 -18.50 0.74 -12.22
C LEU A 248 -17.75 1.70 -13.15
N VAL A 249 -16.61 2.18 -12.70
CA VAL A 249 -15.65 2.82 -13.61
C VAL A 249 -15.00 1.68 -14.41
N GLN A 250 -15.32 1.62 -15.70
CA GLN A 250 -14.69 0.72 -16.67
C GLN A 250 -13.22 1.08 -16.87
#